data_ff14c0b0da893e7e105ead1b4b7a4aed
#
_entry.id   ff14c0b0da893e7e105ead1b4b7a4aed
#
_cell.length_a   1.000
_cell.length_b   1.000
_cell.length_c   1.000
_cell.angle_alpha   90.00
_cell.angle_beta   90.00
_cell.angle_gamma   90.00
#
_symmetry.space_group_name_H-M   'P 1'
#
loop_
_entity.id
_entity.type
_entity.pdbx_description
1 polymer ?
#
loop_
_entity_poly.entity_id
_entity_poly.type
_entity_poly.pdbx_seq_one_letter_code
_entity_poly.pdbx_strand_id
1 'polypeptide(L)'
;MTSSLSRRTVLAAAGAAGLVGVAGGPAAAGSRPRSAALVVYNARVFTGRSGGRPVEAVAVGRDGRILATGRGGELRRLVGRDTEVVDARGATVMSGIHDGHVHPLGAGSRSLRPSLEGAETTREELLAILTGFLKDSPGQEPDGWLVVEDWNPIGLLPQGSLPHHSLLDALPTRRPVALVGGDGHNIWVNGRALEIAGITAATPDPVGGKIVKGADGRPTGVLKDDAQPLVTRHIPEPSEAELVAACARVLAQAAASGVTTMMDALVGRGELSTYRALAAAGKLPQRIVPAIRLDPDHAKDPAAALAYARGLRREFGDVRGLRFGMIKVFLDGVIEYPAQTAALLAPYLDGEGRPTTNRGELYVSAQDYGRLSAVFNRAGWQMHAHGLGDRAVRTALDGYAYARRATGLRDPRNAVAHLQLVDPADLRRFAQLGVAACMQLQWAAADTWTMEALLPYIGPERHRWMYPARSLERHGAVLSGGSDWPVDALQVWNQIRTAIDRQGAHGEGPLHRELESLSRTSTLRMHTYGTAWQLRMDGETGTIREGRAADLLVLDRDVMRCPVADISDTAVRLTLVGGRVVHDAESASGRSASAGLARAASAPRPSTYAAVHGGRHRACGCAAH
;
A
#
# COMPACT_ATOMS: atom_id res chain seq x y z
N MET A 1 -40.84 15.82 -4.39
CA MET A 1 -41.50 14.53 -4.08
C MET A 1 -41.08 13.55 -5.15
N THR A 2 -39.96 12.87 -4.96
CA THR A 2 -39.49 11.79 -5.83
C THR A 2 -39.44 10.53 -4.98
N SER A 3 -40.36 9.63 -5.25
CA SER A 3 -40.49 8.36 -4.55
C SER A 3 -39.31 7.44 -4.87
N SER A 4 -38.61 6.97 -3.84
CA SER A 4 -37.61 5.92 -3.93
C SER A 4 -38.27 4.60 -4.34
N LEU A 5 -38.09 4.17 -5.58
CA LEU A 5 -38.45 2.83 -6.04
C LEU A 5 -37.44 1.81 -5.41
N SER A 6 -38.01 0.98 -4.58
CA SER A 6 -37.34 -0.15 -3.95
C SER A 6 -36.72 -1.10 -5.00
N ARG A 7 -35.51 -1.61 -4.75
CA ARG A 7 -34.74 -2.57 -5.56
C ARG A 7 -35.48 -3.87 -5.98
N ARG A 8 -36.78 -4.01 -5.66
CA ARG A 8 -37.54 -5.25 -5.83
C ARG A 8 -38.45 -5.31 -7.08
N THR A 9 -38.58 -4.27 -7.89
CA THR A 9 -39.76 -4.16 -8.80
C THR A 9 -39.50 -4.34 -10.29
N VAL A 10 -38.31 -4.73 -10.79
CA VAL A 10 -38.04 -4.70 -12.25
C VAL A 10 -38.13 -6.06 -12.97
N LEU A 11 -38.36 -7.19 -12.30
CA LEU A 11 -38.33 -8.52 -12.95
C LEU A 11 -39.67 -9.29 -13.00
N ALA A 12 -40.79 -8.69 -12.72
CA ALA A 12 -42.08 -9.39 -12.64
C ALA A 12 -42.99 -9.29 -13.87
N ALA A 13 -42.51 -8.91 -15.04
CA ALA A 13 -43.34 -8.84 -16.24
C ALA A 13 -42.70 -9.57 -17.42
N ALA A 14 -43.07 -10.83 -17.62
CA ALA A 14 -43.24 -11.51 -18.92
C ALA A 14 -43.13 -13.04 -18.77
N GLY A 15 -44.22 -13.74 -19.00
CA GLY A 15 -44.14 -15.15 -19.35
C GLY A 15 -45.23 -16.07 -18.81
N ALA A 16 -46.47 -15.90 -19.31
CA ALA A 16 -47.46 -16.97 -19.28
C ALA A 16 -47.62 -17.48 -20.70
N ALA A 17 -47.21 -18.70 -21.00
CA ALA A 17 -47.72 -19.53 -22.07
C ALA A 17 -47.15 -20.97 -22.01
N GLY A 18 -48.06 -21.96 -21.93
CA GLY A 18 -47.91 -23.27 -22.54
C GLY A 18 -47.44 -24.43 -21.65
N LEU A 19 -48.35 -25.05 -20.90
CA LEU A 19 -48.26 -26.43 -20.43
C LEU A 19 -48.75 -27.40 -21.52
N VAL A 20 -47.91 -28.31 -21.97
CA VAL A 20 -48.32 -29.60 -22.52
C VAL A 20 -47.56 -30.68 -21.76
N GLY A 21 -48.31 -31.58 -21.11
CA GLY A 21 -47.79 -32.66 -20.32
C GLY A 21 -47.40 -33.88 -21.19
N VAL A 22 -46.31 -34.53 -20.79
CA VAL A 22 -46.02 -35.94 -21.08
C VAL A 22 -45.59 -36.60 -19.79
N ALA A 23 -46.23 -37.72 -19.48
CA ALA A 23 -46.06 -38.50 -18.26
C ALA A 23 -44.86 -39.48 -18.38
N GLY A 24 -44.17 -39.69 -17.27
CA GLY A 24 -43.70 -40.99 -16.85
C GLY A 24 -42.23 -41.37 -16.99
N GLY A 25 -41.51 -41.31 -15.90
CA GLY A 25 -40.22 -42.01 -15.61
C GLY A 25 -39.75 -41.63 -14.21
N PRO A 26 -39.15 -42.52 -13.37
CA PRO A 26 -38.72 -42.16 -12.04
C PRO A 26 -37.66 -41.06 -12.12
N ALA A 27 -38.04 -39.88 -11.64
CA ALA A 27 -37.17 -38.71 -11.62
C ALA A 27 -35.96 -39.05 -10.71
N ALA A 28 -34.77 -39.10 -11.34
CA ALA A 28 -33.54 -38.86 -10.62
C ALA A 28 -33.75 -37.59 -9.79
N ALA A 29 -33.46 -37.64 -8.50
CA ALA A 29 -33.58 -36.49 -7.60
C ALA A 29 -32.73 -35.35 -8.15
N GLY A 30 -33.34 -34.52 -8.97
CA GLY A 30 -32.74 -33.36 -9.57
C GLY A 30 -32.32 -32.41 -8.46
N SER A 31 -31.01 -32.24 -8.29
CA SER A 31 -30.47 -31.18 -7.44
C SER A 31 -31.18 -29.88 -7.82
N ARG A 32 -31.92 -29.29 -6.90
CA ARG A 32 -32.54 -27.96 -7.07
C ARG A 32 -31.48 -27.02 -7.68
N PRO A 33 -31.78 -26.30 -8.75
CA PRO A 33 -30.82 -25.36 -9.32
C PRO A 33 -30.34 -24.45 -8.20
N ARG A 34 -29.03 -24.41 -7.97
CA ARG A 34 -28.42 -23.57 -6.93
C ARG A 34 -28.73 -22.12 -7.30
N SER A 35 -29.63 -21.47 -6.56
CA SER A 35 -29.85 -20.03 -6.73
C SER A 35 -28.60 -19.27 -6.24
N ALA A 36 -28.24 -18.21 -6.95
CA ALA A 36 -27.18 -17.31 -6.54
C ALA A 36 -27.58 -16.51 -5.28
N ALA A 37 -26.60 -16.13 -4.47
CA ALA A 37 -26.79 -15.14 -3.41
C ALA A 37 -26.84 -13.71 -4.01
N LEU A 38 -25.98 -13.46 -5.02
CA LEU A 38 -25.90 -12.17 -5.72
C LEU A 38 -25.64 -12.41 -7.21
N VAL A 39 -26.25 -11.59 -8.06
CA VAL A 39 -25.96 -11.53 -9.50
C VAL A 39 -25.68 -10.09 -9.90
N VAL A 40 -24.49 -9.86 -10.44
CA VAL A 40 -24.13 -8.59 -11.09
C VAL A 40 -24.35 -8.77 -12.59
N TYR A 41 -25.11 -7.89 -13.22
CA TYR A 41 -25.40 -7.94 -14.66
C TYR A 41 -25.14 -6.58 -15.33
N ASN A 42 -25.31 -6.50 -16.65
CA ASN A 42 -25.05 -5.31 -17.45
C ASN A 42 -23.65 -4.75 -17.20
N ALA A 43 -22.65 -5.65 -17.16
CA ALA A 43 -21.27 -5.37 -16.80
C ALA A 43 -20.34 -5.51 -18.00
N ARG A 44 -19.19 -4.85 -17.91
CA ARG A 44 -17.99 -5.17 -18.70
C ARG A 44 -17.01 -5.90 -17.78
N VAL A 45 -17.06 -7.23 -17.83
CA VAL A 45 -16.29 -8.02 -16.87
C VAL A 45 -14.85 -8.17 -17.34
N PHE A 46 -13.91 -7.60 -16.57
CA PHE A 46 -12.48 -7.87 -16.72
C PHE A 46 -12.13 -9.15 -15.96
N THR A 47 -12.01 -10.25 -16.67
CA THR A 47 -11.75 -11.56 -16.05
C THR A 47 -10.32 -11.75 -15.55
N GLY A 48 -9.37 -10.88 -15.94
CA GLY A 48 -7.93 -11.03 -15.66
C GLY A 48 -7.24 -12.09 -16.54
N ARG A 49 -7.97 -12.70 -17.50
CA ARG A 49 -7.47 -13.71 -18.42
C ARG A 49 -7.30 -13.15 -19.83
N SER A 50 -6.34 -13.69 -20.58
CA SER A 50 -6.18 -13.36 -21.99
C SER A 50 -7.16 -14.17 -22.83
N GLY A 51 -7.85 -13.54 -23.77
CA GLY A 51 -8.80 -14.17 -24.68
C GLY A 51 -10.11 -14.62 -23.99
N GLY A 52 -11.06 -15.09 -24.78
CA GLY A 52 -12.35 -15.60 -24.31
C GLY A 52 -13.54 -14.79 -24.85
N ARG A 53 -14.75 -15.30 -24.63
CA ARG A 53 -15.97 -14.56 -24.96
C ARG A 53 -16.19 -13.40 -24.02
N PRO A 54 -16.76 -12.29 -24.44
CA PRO A 54 -17.18 -11.20 -23.55
C PRO A 54 -18.08 -11.72 -22.43
N VAL A 55 -17.77 -11.35 -21.21
CA VAL A 55 -18.55 -11.66 -20.00
C VAL A 55 -19.27 -10.39 -19.57
N GLU A 56 -20.59 -10.49 -19.36
CA GLU A 56 -21.46 -9.36 -19.04
C GLU A 56 -22.15 -9.50 -17.68
N ALA A 57 -21.99 -10.67 -17.04
CA ALA A 57 -22.58 -10.95 -15.75
C ALA A 57 -21.77 -11.95 -14.94
N VAL A 58 -21.86 -11.83 -13.61
CA VAL A 58 -21.24 -12.71 -12.62
C VAL A 58 -22.28 -13.10 -11.58
N ALA A 59 -22.41 -14.39 -11.31
CA ALA A 59 -23.25 -14.91 -10.23
C ALA A 59 -22.37 -15.40 -9.07
N VAL A 60 -22.73 -15.04 -7.84
CA VAL A 60 -22.06 -15.42 -6.61
C VAL A 60 -22.92 -16.40 -5.83
N GLY A 61 -22.35 -17.51 -5.43
CA GLY A 61 -22.99 -18.53 -4.59
C GLY A 61 -23.08 -18.12 -3.12
N ARG A 62 -23.92 -18.78 -2.36
CA ARG A 62 -24.05 -18.58 -0.90
C ARG A 62 -22.78 -19.01 -0.12
N ASP A 63 -21.91 -19.79 -0.76
CA ASP A 63 -20.60 -20.18 -0.26
C ASP A 63 -19.51 -19.11 -0.45
N GLY A 64 -19.87 -17.96 -1.01
CA GLY A 64 -18.97 -16.84 -1.26
C GLY A 64 -18.04 -17.04 -2.47
N ARG A 65 -18.36 -18.01 -3.34
CA ARG A 65 -17.60 -18.29 -4.55
C ARG A 65 -18.35 -17.83 -5.80
N ILE A 66 -17.60 -17.59 -6.88
CA ILE A 66 -18.18 -17.34 -8.19
C ILE A 66 -18.86 -18.62 -8.68
N LEU A 67 -20.17 -18.58 -8.81
CA LEU A 67 -21.01 -19.69 -9.21
C LEU A 67 -21.02 -19.86 -10.74
N ALA A 68 -21.10 -18.76 -11.46
CA ALA A 68 -21.11 -18.74 -12.92
C ALA A 68 -20.72 -17.37 -13.47
N THR A 69 -20.21 -17.38 -14.71
CA THR A 69 -19.95 -16.18 -15.50
C THR A 69 -20.58 -16.37 -16.90
N GLY A 70 -21.06 -15.28 -17.52
CA GLY A 70 -21.70 -15.40 -18.85
C GLY A 70 -22.32 -14.09 -19.31
N ARG A 71 -23.24 -14.18 -20.28
CA ARG A 71 -24.08 -13.05 -20.70
C ARG A 71 -25.23 -12.85 -19.72
N GLY A 72 -25.72 -11.64 -19.59
CA GLY A 72 -26.77 -11.28 -18.62
C GLY A 72 -28.03 -12.17 -18.71
N GLY A 73 -28.45 -12.55 -19.92
CA GLY A 73 -29.59 -13.45 -20.15
C GLY A 73 -29.36 -14.89 -19.66
N GLU A 74 -28.14 -15.38 -19.71
CA GLU A 74 -27.79 -16.76 -19.33
C GLU A 74 -27.85 -16.97 -17.80
N LEU A 75 -27.55 -15.93 -17.02
CA LEU A 75 -27.54 -16.01 -15.57
C LEU A 75 -28.89 -15.72 -14.89
N ARG A 76 -29.92 -15.30 -15.65
CA ARG A 76 -31.28 -15.08 -15.11
C ARG A 76 -31.86 -16.32 -14.42
N ARG A 77 -31.53 -17.51 -14.90
CA ARG A 77 -31.97 -18.80 -14.31
C ARG A 77 -31.44 -19.04 -12.88
N LEU A 78 -30.39 -18.31 -12.50
CA LEU A 78 -29.78 -18.41 -11.16
C LEU A 78 -30.38 -17.41 -10.16
N VAL A 79 -31.24 -16.49 -10.66
CA VAL A 79 -31.93 -15.52 -9.81
C VAL A 79 -33.13 -16.18 -9.15
N GLY A 80 -33.06 -16.32 -7.83
CA GLY A 80 -34.16 -16.79 -7.00
C GLY A 80 -34.76 -15.67 -6.15
N ARG A 81 -35.73 -16.00 -5.30
CA ARG A 81 -36.43 -15.03 -4.46
C ARG A 81 -35.50 -14.20 -3.56
N ASP A 82 -34.45 -14.83 -3.04
CA ASP A 82 -33.51 -14.21 -2.10
C ASP A 82 -32.18 -13.78 -2.78
N THR A 83 -32.14 -13.74 -4.10
CA THR A 83 -30.96 -13.30 -4.86
C THR A 83 -30.93 -11.79 -4.90
N GLU A 84 -29.84 -11.20 -4.45
CA GLU A 84 -29.56 -9.79 -4.67
C GLU A 84 -29.15 -9.57 -6.13
N VAL A 85 -29.67 -8.53 -6.77
CA VAL A 85 -29.40 -8.22 -8.18
C VAL A 85 -28.85 -6.81 -8.30
N VAL A 86 -27.62 -6.69 -8.84
CA VAL A 86 -26.89 -5.44 -9.01
C VAL A 86 -26.73 -5.13 -10.48
N ASP A 87 -27.21 -3.96 -10.92
CA ASP A 87 -26.95 -3.41 -12.26
C ASP A 87 -25.60 -2.68 -12.27
N ALA A 88 -24.63 -3.19 -13.03
CA ALA A 88 -23.35 -2.53 -13.23
C ALA A 88 -23.43 -1.32 -14.18
N ARG A 89 -24.55 -1.09 -14.86
CA ARG A 89 -24.79 0.06 -15.75
C ARG A 89 -23.73 0.21 -16.86
N GLY A 90 -23.21 -0.90 -17.37
CA GLY A 90 -22.15 -0.91 -18.39
C GLY A 90 -20.73 -0.65 -17.87
N ALA A 91 -20.57 -0.47 -16.57
CA ALA A 91 -19.26 -0.25 -15.95
C ALA A 91 -18.43 -1.54 -15.84
N THR A 92 -17.14 -1.39 -15.52
CA THR A 92 -16.27 -2.53 -15.28
C THR A 92 -16.64 -3.26 -14.00
N VAL A 93 -16.70 -4.61 -14.11
CA VAL A 93 -16.66 -5.53 -12.98
C VAL A 93 -15.36 -6.31 -13.05
N MET A 94 -14.59 -6.33 -11.98
CA MET A 94 -13.27 -6.99 -11.93
C MET A 94 -13.02 -7.69 -10.61
N SER A 95 -11.97 -8.50 -10.55
CA SER A 95 -11.47 -9.02 -9.28
C SER A 95 -11.06 -7.88 -8.36
N GLY A 96 -11.22 -8.08 -7.06
CA GLY A 96 -10.72 -7.14 -6.06
C GLY A 96 -9.23 -6.85 -6.23
N ILE A 97 -8.85 -5.63 -5.89
CA ILE A 97 -7.45 -5.21 -5.86
C ILE A 97 -6.72 -5.96 -4.74
N HIS A 98 -5.52 -6.43 -5.06
CA HIS A 98 -4.57 -6.98 -4.12
C HIS A 98 -3.43 -5.97 -3.98
N ASP A 99 -3.11 -5.59 -2.76
CA ASP A 99 -1.98 -4.72 -2.42
C ASP A 99 -0.82 -5.58 -1.92
N GLY A 100 0.24 -5.67 -2.72
CA GLY A 100 1.38 -6.57 -2.50
C GLY A 100 2.49 -5.99 -1.62
N HIS A 101 2.31 -4.76 -1.13
CA HIS A 101 3.22 -4.07 -0.21
C HIS A 101 2.52 -2.85 0.38
N VAL A 102 2.13 -2.92 1.65
CA VAL A 102 1.40 -1.86 2.34
C VAL A 102 1.62 -1.96 3.85
N HIS A 103 1.41 -0.87 4.60
CA HIS A 103 1.53 -0.78 6.06
C HIS A 103 0.22 -0.28 6.69
N PRO A 104 -0.88 -1.04 6.65
CA PRO A 104 -2.19 -0.52 7.01
C PRO A 104 -2.33 -0.19 8.50
N LEU A 105 -1.62 -0.88 9.39
CA LEU A 105 -1.62 -0.55 10.81
C LEU A 105 -0.81 0.70 11.10
N GLY A 106 0.28 0.93 10.36
CA GLY A 106 1.02 2.20 10.39
C GLY A 106 0.15 3.37 9.95
N ALA A 107 -0.65 3.21 8.89
CA ALA A 107 -1.63 4.20 8.46
C ALA A 107 -2.69 4.46 9.54
N GLY A 108 -3.16 3.41 10.23
CA GLY A 108 -4.07 3.53 11.37
C GLY A 108 -3.48 4.36 12.50
N SER A 109 -2.26 4.06 12.91
CA SER A 109 -1.54 4.79 13.96
C SER A 109 -1.35 6.27 13.60
N ARG A 110 -0.84 6.55 12.39
CA ARG A 110 -0.67 7.93 11.89
C ARG A 110 -2.00 8.70 11.85
N SER A 111 -3.12 8.05 11.53
CA SER A 111 -4.44 8.68 11.46
C SER A 111 -4.98 9.20 12.81
N LEU A 112 -4.32 8.86 13.92
CA LEU A 112 -4.63 9.36 15.27
C LEU A 112 -4.04 10.74 15.53
N ARG A 113 -3.16 11.23 14.64
CA ARG A 113 -2.43 12.48 14.80
C ARG A 113 -2.73 13.40 13.61
N PRO A 114 -2.70 14.72 13.81
CA PRO A 114 -2.76 15.67 12.70
C PRO A 114 -1.50 15.54 11.83
N SER A 115 -1.63 15.85 10.54
CA SER A 115 -0.55 15.81 9.56
C SER A 115 -0.37 17.16 8.89
N LEU A 116 0.88 17.52 8.59
CA LEU A 116 1.22 18.67 7.72
C LEU A 116 1.19 18.28 6.24
N GLU A 117 0.94 17.02 5.92
CA GLU A 117 0.87 16.50 4.54
C GLU A 117 2.09 16.91 3.69
N GLY A 118 3.23 17.13 4.35
CA GLY A 118 4.47 17.53 3.72
C GLY A 118 4.51 18.93 3.13
N ALA A 119 3.59 19.79 3.50
CA ALA A 119 3.50 21.15 2.97
C ALA A 119 4.77 21.97 3.16
N GLU A 120 5.12 22.75 2.14
CA GLU A 120 6.05 23.87 2.30
C GLU A 120 5.31 25.05 2.94
N THR A 121 5.88 25.63 3.97
CA THR A 121 5.21 26.69 4.75
C THR A 121 6.18 27.79 5.15
N THR A 122 5.72 29.01 5.20
CA THR A 122 6.39 30.09 5.94
C THR A 122 6.28 29.82 7.45
N ARG A 123 7.06 30.53 8.24
CA ARG A 123 7.00 30.43 9.72
C ARG A 123 5.62 30.79 10.25
N GLU A 124 5.02 31.83 9.69
CA GLU A 124 3.70 32.34 10.08
C GLU A 124 2.59 31.33 9.75
N GLU A 125 2.64 30.74 8.57
CA GLU A 125 1.68 29.71 8.13
C GLU A 125 1.81 28.45 9.00
N LEU A 126 3.04 27.98 9.26
CA LEU A 126 3.27 26.84 10.13
C LEU A 126 2.66 27.06 11.52
N LEU A 127 2.93 28.21 12.15
CA LEU A 127 2.36 28.56 13.45
C LEU A 127 0.83 28.64 13.42
N ALA A 128 0.25 29.17 12.36
CA ALA A 128 -1.21 29.23 12.19
C ALA A 128 -1.83 27.83 12.09
N ILE A 129 -1.24 26.93 11.29
CA ILE A 129 -1.67 25.54 11.15
C ILE A 129 -1.57 24.81 12.50
N LEU A 130 -0.42 24.89 13.16
CA LEU A 130 -0.20 24.22 14.45
C LEU A 130 -1.13 24.77 15.55
N THR A 131 -1.43 26.08 15.52
CA THR A 131 -2.43 26.68 16.42
C THR A 131 -3.83 26.15 16.15
N GLY A 132 -4.17 25.88 14.88
CA GLY A 132 -5.39 25.15 14.50
C GLY A 132 -5.43 23.75 15.11
N PHE A 133 -4.37 22.97 14.97
CA PHE A 133 -4.28 21.63 15.54
C PHE A 133 -4.38 21.60 17.06
N LEU A 134 -3.84 22.62 17.75
CA LEU A 134 -4.01 22.76 19.21
C LEU A 134 -5.48 22.94 19.61
N LYS A 135 -6.29 23.63 18.80
CA LYS A 135 -7.72 23.87 19.07
C LYS A 135 -8.58 22.65 18.71
N ASP A 136 -8.22 21.98 17.61
CA ASP A 136 -9.07 20.97 16.97
C ASP A 136 -8.66 19.53 17.33
N SER A 137 -7.67 19.33 18.22
CA SER A 137 -7.21 17.98 18.62
C SER A 137 -8.17 17.40 19.69
N PRO A 138 -9.28 16.75 19.29
CA PRO A 138 -10.21 16.16 20.25
C PRO A 138 -9.51 14.97 20.95
N GLY A 139 -9.60 14.94 22.28
CA GLY A 139 -9.09 13.83 23.09
C GLY A 139 -7.64 13.97 23.56
N GLN A 140 -6.95 15.07 23.23
CA GLN A 140 -5.67 15.38 23.87
C GLN A 140 -5.88 16.23 25.12
N GLU A 141 -5.33 15.77 26.24
CA GLU A 141 -5.30 16.54 27.48
C GLU A 141 -4.59 17.89 27.24
N PRO A 142 -4.97 18.98 27.91
CA PRO A 142 -4.33 20.29 27.71
C PRO A 142 -2.81 20.30 27.89
N ASP A 143 -2.28 19.39 28.71
CA ASP A 143 -0.84 19.22 28.97
C ASP A 143 -0.22 18.04 28.21
N GLY A 144 -1.00 17.32 27.37
CA GLY A 144 -0.54 16.21 26.56
C GLY A 144 0.30 16.66 25.37
N TRP A 145 1.04 15.75 24.76
CA TRP A 145 1.85 16.02 23.58
C TRP A 145 0.98 16.47 22.38
N LEU A 146 1.45 17.51 21.65
CA LEU A 146 1.03 17.74 20.28
C LEU A 146 2.05 17.05 19.37
N VAL A 147 1.68 15.92 18.79
CA VAL A 147 2.49 15.22 17.79
C VAL A 147 1.84 15.43 16.44
N VAL A 148 2.62 15.90 15.47
CA VAL A 148 2.15 16.19 14.10
C VAL A 148 3.01 15.41 13.12
N GLU A 149 2.36 14.67 12.26
CA GLU A 149 3.01 13.82 11.24
C GLU A 149 3.34 14.61 9.97
N ASP A 150 4.18 14.03 9.13
CA ASP A 150 4.49 14.47 7.77
C ASP A 150 5.02 15.93 7.68
N TRP A 151 5.84 16.33 8.64
CA TRP A 151 6.61 17.57 8.53
C TRP A 151 7.64 17.44 7.40
N ASN A 152 7.78 18.50 6.57
CA ASN A 152 8.82 18.60 5.55
C ASN A 152 10.13 19.17 6.12
N PRO A 153 11.20 18.39 6.29
CA PRO A 153 12.45 18.89 6.87
C PRO A 153 13.13 19.99 6.06
N ILE A 154 12.82 20.12 4.79
CA ILE A 154 13.34 21.17 3.89
C ILE A 154 12.27 22.17 3.44
N GLY A 155 11.03 22.01 3.92
CA GLY A 155 9.86 22.78 3.49
C GLY A 155 9.65 24.12 4.21
N LEU A 156 10.58 24.57 5.06
CA LEU A 156 10.45 25.86 5.73
C LEU A 156 10.90 27.00 4.83
N LEU A 157 9.98 27.91 4.52
CA LEU A 157 10.23 29.04 3.63
C LEU A 157 10.70 30.31 4.41
N PRO A 158 11.51 31.21 3.79
CA PRO A 158 12.11 31.02 2.46
C PRO A 158 13.11 29.86 2.45
N GLN A 159 13.36 29.31 1.28
CA GLN A 159 14.29 28.17 1.08
C GLN A 159 15.63 28.42 1.82
N GLY A 160 16.13 27.38 2.51
CA GLY A 160 17.33 27.47 3.35
C GLY A 160 17.07 27.93 4.78
N SER A 161 15.81 28.22 5.16
CA SER A 161 15.45 28.46 6.56
C SER A 161 15.70 27.17 7.38
N LEU A 162 16.35 27.34 8.53
CA LEU A 162 16.65 26.23 9.42
C LEU A 162 15.58 26.12 10.52
N PRO A 163 15.07 24.91 10.81
CA PRO A 163 14.17 24.69 11.92
C PRO A 163 14.88 24.91 13.26
N HIS A 164 14.22 25.61 14.19
CA HIS A 164 14.73 25.87 15.53
C HIS A 164 13.59 25.82 16.54
N HIS A 165 13.81 25.21 17.72
CA HIS A 165 12.80 25.01 18.74
C HIS A 165 12.05 26.31 19.13
N SER A 166 12.75 27.48 19.10
CA SER A 166 12.15 28.77 19.45
C SER A 166 10.95 29.16 18.57
N LEU A 167 10.87 28.64 17.32
CA LEU A 167 9.69 28.86 16.50
C LEU A 167 8.49 28.11 17.07
N LEU A 168 8.67 26.88 17.49
CA LEU A 168 7.60 26.08 18.11
C LEU A 168 7.29 26.54 19.54
N ASP A 169 8.25 27.16 20.24
CA ASP A 169 8.04 27.76 21.55
C ASP A 169 7.15 29.02 21.49
N ALA A 170 6.99 29.63 20.30
CA ALA A 170 6.09 30.75 20.09
C ALA A 170 4.60 30.34 20.01
N LEU A 171 4.30 29.04 19.95
CA LEU A 171 2.91 28.56 19.99
C LEU A 171 2.24 28.90 21.35
N PRO A 172 0.93 29.24 21.35
CA PRO A 172 0.19 29.58 22.56
C PRO A 172 -0.14 28.33 23.40
N THR A 173 0.88 27.59 23.80
CA THR A 173 0.72 26.33 24.55
C THR A 173 1.91 26.08 25.48
N ARG A 174 1.72 25.30 26.54
CA ARG A 174 2.76 24.74 27.39
C ARG A 174 3.04 23.26 27.05
N ARG A 175 2.31 22.71 26.10
CA ARG A 175 2.44 21.29 25.69
C ARG A 175 3.80 21.04 25.05
N PRO A 176 4.39 19.85 25.25
CA PRO A 176 5.47 19.40 24.40
C PRO A 176 4.95 19.21 22.97
N VAL A 177 5.70 19.73 21.99
CA VAL A 177 5.34 19.69 20.56
C VAL A 177 6.41 18.92 19.80
N ALA A 178 6.00 17.99 18.95
CA ALA A 178 6.87 17.19 18.11
C ALA A 178 6.31 17.13 16.69
N LEU A 179 7.09 17.58 15.71
CA LEU A 179 6.81 17.45 14.28
C LEU A 179 7.64 16.28 13.75
N VAL A 180 6.98 15.19 13.39
CA VAL A 180 7.63 13.98 12.83
C VAL A 180 7.86 14.21 11.34
N GLY A 181 9.10 14.03 10.90
CA GLY A 181 9.46 14.19 9.49
C GLY A 181 8.77 13.15 8.60
N GLY A 182 8.22 13.60 7.48
CA GLY A 182 7.66 12.72 6.47
C GLY A 182 8.70 11.77 5.87
N ASP A 183 9.99 12.10 6.02
CA ASP A 183 11.12 11.28 5.59
C ASP A 183 11.46 10.12 6.56
N GLY A 184 10.84 10.08 7.75
CA GLY A 184 11.13 9.09 8.79
C GLY A 184 12.50 9.27 9.49
N HIS A 185 13.33 10.21 9.03
CA HIS A 185 14.71 10.40 9.51
C HIS A 185 14.88 11.62 10.41
N ASN A 186 13.86 12.47 10.53
CA ASN A 186 13.92 13.70 11.30
C ASN A 186 12.71 13.84 12.23
N ILE A 187 12.95 14.43 13.42
CA ILE A 187 11.92 14.97 14.28
C ILE A 187 12.33 16.38 14.70
N TRP A 188 11.36 17.32 14.72
CA TRP A 188 11.58 18.68 15.19
C TRP A 188 10.68 18.97 16.37
N VAL A 189 11.28 19.34 17.49
CA VAL A 189 10.58 19.48 18.77
C VAL A 189 10.78 20.87 19.39
N ASN A 190 9.85 21.28 20.25
CA ASN A 190 9.94 22.51 20.99
C ASN A 190 10.85 22.38 22.23
N GLY A 191 11.13 23.51 22.92
CA GLY A 191 11.95 23.54 24.11
C GLY A 191 11.39 22.68 25.25
N ARG A 192 10.06 22.62 25.40
CA ARG A 192 9.41 21.77 26.42
C ARG A 192 9.67 20.28 26.19
N ALA A 193 9.65 19.82 24.96
CA ALA A 193 9.97 18.45 24.62
C ALA A 193 11.45 18.12 24.89
N LEU A 194 12.37 19.06 24.59
CA LEU A 194 13.79 18.90 24.92
C LEU A 194 14.00 18.80 26.45
N GLU A 195 13.30 19.59 27.24
CA GLU A 195 13.34 19.52 28.71
C GLU A 195 12.88 18.15 29.23
N ILE A 196 11.73 17.65 28.74
CA ILE A 196 11.20 16.33 29.15
C ILE A 196 12.18 15.22 28.79
N ALA A 197 12.83 15.31 27.61
CA ALA A 197 13.82 14.35 27.16
C ALA A 197 15.17 14.49 27.85
N GLY A 198 15.40 15.55 28.66
CA GLY A 198 16.68 15.82 29.30
C GLY A 198 17.80 16.15 28.32
N ILE A 199 17.46 16.69 27.14
CA ILE A 199 18.43 17.00 26.08
C ILE A 199 18.98 18.41 26.29
N THR A 200 20.31 18.50 26.45
CA THR A 200 21.05 19.73 26.71
C THR A 200 22.23 19.87 25.76
N ALA A 201 22.97 20.99 25.87
CA ALA A 201 24.23 21.18 25.16
C ALA A 201 25.27 20.06 25.44
N ALA A 202 25.23 19.48 26.65
CA ALA A 202 26.15 18.44 27.07
C ALA A 202 25.72 17.02 26.61
N THR A 203 24.49 16.85 26.12
CA THR A 203 24.00 15.52 25.65
C THR A 203 24.81 15.10 24.43
N PRO A 204 25.46 13.91 24.45
CA PRO A 204 26.21 13.40 23.31
C PRO A 204 25.25 12.87 22.22
N ASP A 205 25.72 12.87 20.99
CA ASP A 205 25.02 12.18 19.90
C ASP A 205 25.01 10.67 20.17
N PRO A 206 23.89 9.98 20.03
CA PRO A 206 23.86 8.53 20.10
C PRO A 206 24.52 7.91 18.84
N VAL A 207 24.94 6.66 18.95
CA VAL A 207 25.46 5.91 17.79
C VAL A 207 24.37 5.83 16.73
N GLY A 208 24.67 6.21 15.49
CA GLY A 208 23.72 6.20 14.39
C GLY A 208 22.75 7.38 14.36
N GLY A 209 22.80 8.31 15.32
CA GLY A 209 21.91 9.46 15.39
C GLY A 209 22.62 10.78 15.65
N LYS A 210 21.91 11.90 15.41
CA LYS A 210 22.47 13.25 15.60
C LYS A 210 21.47 14.20 16.25
N ILE A 211 21.91 14.87 17.33
CA ILE A 211 21.26 16.03 17.91
C ILE A 211 21.81 17.27 17.19
N VAL A 212 20.97 17.91 16.38
CA VAL A 212 21.40 19.13 15.67
C VAL A 212 21.60 20.26 16.67
N LYS A 213 22.82 20.82 16.73
CA LYS A 213 23.18 21.93 17.61
C LYS A 213 23.46 23.19 16.80
N GLY A 214 23.07 24.33 17.34
CA GLY A 214 23.37 25.65 16.78
C GLY A 214 24.85 26.03 16.95
N ALA A 215 25.22 27.21 16.45
CA ALA A 215 26.58 27.76 16.60
C ALA A 215 26.98 28.01 18.07
N ASP A 216 25.99 28.16 18.96
CA ASP A 216 26.16 28.30 20.41
C ASP A 216 26.31 26.95 21.15
N GLY A 217 26.31 25.83 20.41
CA GLY A 217 26.39 24.48 20.94
C GLY A 217 25.10 23.95 21.60
N ARG A 218 24.00 24.70 21.56
CA ARG A 218 22.71 24.28 22.11
C ARG A 218 21.89 23.49 21.09
N PRO A 219 21.06 22.53 21.53
CA PRO A 219 20.15 21.79 20.64
C PRO A 219 19.19 22.74 19.91
N THR A 220 19.04 22.60 18.61
CA THR A 220 18.07 23.37 17.80
C THR A 220 16.64 22.83 17.91
N GLY A 221 16.45 21.67 18.51
CA GLY A 221 15.19 20.95 18.53
C GLY A 221 15.07 19.90 17.43
N VAL A 222 16.02 19.82 16.49
CA VAL A 222 16.03 18.80 15.45
C VAL A 222 16.87 17.62 15.90
N LEU A 223 16.28 16.41 15.83
CA LEU A 223 16.96 15.16 16.08
C LEU A 223 16.86 14.28 14.85
N LYS A 224 17.95 13.58 14.52
CA LYS A 224 18.04 12.74 13.33
C LYS A 224 18.28 11.28 13.70
N ASP A 225 17.71 10.39 12.89
CA ASP A 225 17.94 8.94 12.94
C ASP A 225 17.83 8.39 14.38
N ASP A 226 18.81 7.67 14.90
CA ASP A 226 18.81 7.07 16.24
C ASP A 226 18.80 8.10 17.41
N ALA A 227 18.82 9.41 17.11
CA ALA A 227 18.57 10.42 18.13
C ALA A 227 17.06 10.67 18.39
N GLN A 228 16.17 10.32 17.46
CA GLN A 228 14.73 10.50 17.62
C GLN A 228 14.16 9.77 18.85
N PRO A 229 14.57 8.52 19.17
CA PRO A 229 14.12 7.80 20.35
C PRO A 229 14.39 8.51 21.69
N LEU A 230 15.34 9.44 21.72
CA LEU A 230 15.58 10.26 22.93
C LEU A 230 14.33 11.08 23.31
N VAL A 231 13.53 11.46 22.34
CA VAL A 231 12.25 12.20 22.54
C VAL A 231 11.06 11.28 22.43
N THR A 232 10.98 10.45 21.37
CA THR A 232 9.77 9.67 21.04
C THR A 232 9.38 8.70 22.15
N ARG A 233 10.32 8.17 22.94
CA ARG A 233 10.04 7.33 24.12
C ARG A 233 9.21 8.02 25.21
N HIS A 234 9.10 9.35 25.18
CA HIS A 234 8.29 10.14 26.12
C HIS A 234 6.90 10.50 25.56
N ILE A 235 6.66 10.21 24.28
CA ILE A 235 5.36 10.40 23.64
C ILE A 235 4.45 9.24 24.07
N PRO A 236 3.28 9.52 24.67
CA PRO A 236 2.35 8.47 25.06
C PRO A 236 1.90 7.64 23.85
N GLU A 237 1.95 6.32 23.99
CA GLU A 237 1.38 5.41 23.02
C GLU A 237 -0.16 5.48 23.06
N PRO A 238 -0.84 5.36 21.91
CA PRO A 238 -2.29 5.27 21.89
C PRO A 238 -2.75 3.98 22.60
N SER A 239 -3.90 4.03 23.23
CA SER A 239 -4.51 2.84 23.80
C SER A 239 -4.83 1.81 22.70
N GLU A 240 -4.86 0.52 23.05
CA GLU A 240 -5.25 -0.54 22.12
C GLU A 240 -6.62 -0.27 21.47
N ALA A 241 -7.58 0.26 22.23
CA ALA A 241 -8.91 0.57 21.74
C ALA A 241 -8.89 1.69 20.67
N GLU A 242 -8.11 2.76 20.90
CA GLU A 242 -7.92 3.85 19.94
C GLU A 242 -7.24 3.35 18.67
N LEU A 243 -6.17 2.56 18.81
CA LEU A 243 -5.44 1.97 17.69
C LEU A 243 -6.35 1.05 16.87
N VAL A 244 -7.08 0.15 17.51
CA VAL A 244 -8.03 -0.75 16.82
C VAL A 244 -9.14 0.04 16.12
N ALA A 245 -9.66 1.10 16.74
CA ALA A 245 -10.67 1.95 16.11
C ALA A 245 -10.11 2.70 14.89
N ALA A 246 -8.91 3.24 14.99
CA ALA A 246 -8.22 3.91 13.89
C ALA A 246 -7.91 2.93 12.74
N CYS A 247 -7.31 1.80 13.04
CA CYS A 247 -7.03 0.75 12.04
C CYS A 247 -8.31 0.25 11.36
N ALA A 248 -9.42 0.12 12.09
CA ALA A 248 -10.70 -0.27 11.49
C ALA A 248 -11.20 0.77 10.47
N ARG A 249 -11.00 2.07 10.73
CA ARG A 249 -11.37 3.14 9.78
C ARG A 249 -10.53 3.08 8.50
N VAL A 250 -9.22 2.94 8.62
CA VAL A 250 -8.32 2.87 7.45
C VAL A 250 -8.54 1.59 6.64
N LEU A 251 -8.84 0.45 7.27
CA LEU A 251 -9.21 -0.78 6.56
C LEU A 251 -10.54 -0.63 5.82
N ALA A 252 -11.51 0.10 6.39
CA ALA A 252 -12.76 0.43 5.70
C ALA A 252 -12.52 1.37 4.51
N GLN A 253 -11.62 2.35 4.62
CA GLN A 253 -11.19 3.22 3.52
C GLN A 253 -10.54 2.40 2.39
N ALA A 254 -9.66 1.46 2.73
CA ALA A 254 -9.06 0.57 1.75
C ALA A 254 -10.10 -0.32 1.05
N ALA A 255 -11.11 -0.81 1.76
CA ALA A 255 -12.24 -1.52 1.16
C ALA A 255 -13.04 -0.62 0.20
N ALA A 256 -13.23 0.66 0.54
CA ALA A 256 -13.88 1.64 -0.33
C ALA A 256 -13.07 1.96 -1.59
N SER A 257 -11.73 1.82 -1.53
CA SER A 257 -10.84 1.94 -2.69
C SER A 257 -10.76 0.66 -3.54
N GLY A 258 -11.43 -0.42 -3.10
CA GLY A 258 -11.48 -1.71 -3.81
C GLY A 258 -10.42 -2.72 -3.37
N VAL A 259 -9.67 -2.46 -2.30
CA VAL A 259 -8.63 -3.38 -1.82
C VAL A 259 -9.27 -4.52 -1.02
N THR A 260 -9.07 -5.76 -1.48
CA THR A 260 -9.66 -6.98 -0.88
C THR A 260 -8.63 -7.86 -0.17
N THR A 261 -7.37 -7.71 -0.53
CA THR A 261 -6.24 -8.43 0.07
C THR A 261 -5.06 -7.49 0.21
N MET A 262 -4.36 -7.56 1.33
CA MET A 262 -3.18 -6.75 1.63
C MET A 262 -2.04 -7.63 2.12
N MET A 263 -0.82 -7.36 1.66
CA MET A 263 0.39 -7.86 2.30
C MET A 263 0.95 -6.75 3.16
N ASP A 264 0.74 -6.84 4.48
CA ASP A 264 1.37 -5.93 5.43
C ASP A 264 2.87 -6.23 5.49
N ALA A 265 3.65 -5.27 5.01
CA ALA A 265 5.05 -5.49 4.71
C ALA A 265 5.98 -5.32 5.93
N LEU A 266 5.45 -5.03 7.12
CA LEU A 266 6.25 -4.80 8.31
C LEU A 266 5.53 -5.26 9.58
N VAL A 267 5.56 -6.57 9.85
CA VAL A 267 4.76 -7.17 10.92
C VAL A 267 5.63 -7.85 11.96
N GLY A 268 5.42 -7.46 13.22
CA GLY A 268 5.92 -8.14 14.41
C GLY A 268 4.76 -8.62 15.29
N ARG A 269 5.07 -8.90 16.57
CA ARG A 269 4.07 -9.40 17.55
C ARG A 269 2.98 -8.35 17.85
N GLY A 270 3.34 -7.07 17.94
CA GLY A 270 2.42 -5.96 18.22
C GLY A 270 1.34 -5.85 17.16
N GLU A 271 1.74 -5.80 15.89
CA GLU A 271 0.84 -5.74 14.73
C GLU A 271 -0.07 -6.97 14.67
N LEU A 272 0.45 -8.17 14.96
CA LEU A 272 -0.36 -9.39 15.02
C LEU A 272 -1.41 -9.34 16.14
N SER A 273 -1.09 -8.74 17.30
CA SER A 273 -2.04 -8.54 18.38
C SER A 273 -3.16 -7.58 17.96
N THR A 274 -2.84 -6.50 17.27
CA THR A 274 -3.82 -5.55 16.72
C THR A 274 -4.73 -6.23 15.68
N TYR A 275 -4.17 -7.06 14.79
CA TYR A 275 -4.98 -7.84 13.85
C TYR A 275 -5.90 -8.84 14.55
N ARG A 276 -5.45 -9.47 15.63
CA ARG A 276 -6.29 -10.36 16.47
C ARG A 276 -7.48 -9.58 17.05
N ALA A 277 -7.23 -8.40 17.61
CA ALA A 277 -8.27 -7.53 18.16
C ALA A 277 -9.27 -7.07 17.08
N LEU A 278 -8.78 -6.66 15.91
CA LEU A 278 -9.62 -6.30 14.75
C LEU A 278 -10.49 -7.47 14.28
N ALA A 279 -9.93 -8.68 14.20
CA ALA A 279 -10.66 -9.88 13.79
C ALA A 279 -11.72 -10.26 14.82
N ALA A 280 -11.41 -10.19 16.12
CA ALA A 280 -12.35 -10.45 17.22
C ALA A 280 -13.51 -9.44 17.22
N ALA A 281 -13.23 -8.19 16.90
CA ALA A 281 -14.24 -7.12 16.74
C ALA A 281 -15.04 -7.21 15.42
N GLY A 282 -14.73 -8.16 14.52
CA GLY A 282 -15.35 -8.27 13.20
C GLY A 282 -15.00 -7.10 12.24
N LYS A 283 -13.91 -6.38 12.51
CA LYS A 283 -13.48 -5.18 11.80
C LYS A 283 -12.31 -5.43 10.84
N LEU A 284 -12.05 -6.68 10.48
CA LEU A 284 -11.04 -7.07 9.50
C LEU A 284 -11.74 -7.54 8.20
N PRO A 285 -12.07 -6.62 7.27
CA PRO A 285 -12.82 -6.98 6.06
C PRO A 285 -11.94 -7.66 5.00
N GLN A 286 -10.65 -7.31 4.90
CA GLN A 286 -9.69 -7.85 3.94
C GLN A 286 -9.06 -9.16 4.41
N ARG A 287 -8.38 -9.83 3.47
CA ARG A 287 -7.37 -10.85 3.80
C ARG A 287 -6.03 -10.17 4.01
N ILE A 288 -5.34 -10.54 5.06
CA ILE A 288 -4.02 -10.00 5.39
C ILE A 288 -2.97 -11.11 5.27
N VAL A 289 -1.91 -10.83 4.54
CA VAL A 289 -0.69 -11.64 4.50
C VAL A 289 0.37 -10.89 5.30
N PRO A 290 0.59 -11.24 6.57
CA PRO A 290 1.62 -10.57 7.36
C PRO A 290 3.00 -11.01 6.88
N ALA A 291 3.82 -10.06 6.43
CA ALA A 291 5.23 -10.27 6.19
C ALA A 291 6.01 -10.02 7.48
N ILE A 292 6.46 -11.10 8.10
CA ILE A 292 7.18 -11.01 9.38
C ILE A 292 8.52 -10.31 9.15
N ARG A 293 8.74 -9.19 9.83
CA ARG A 293 9.99 -8.45 9.78
C ARG A 293 11.13 -9.27 10.39
N LEU A 294 12.22 -9.33 9.67
CA LEU A 294 13.51 -9.78 10.18
C LEU A 294 14.53 -8.65 10.04
N ASP A 295 15.18 -8.33 11.13
CA ASP A 295 16.30 -7.40 11.12
C ASP A 295 17.55 -8.03 10.46
N PRO A 296 18.50 -7.24 9.97
CA PRO A 296 19.68 -7.76 9.27
C PRO A 296 20.45 -8.82 10.07
N ASP A 297 20.50 -8.69 11.40
CA ASP A 297 21.19 -9.64 12.28
C ASP A 297 20.58 -11.05 12.27
N HIS A 298 19.30 -11.19 11.97
CA HIS A 298 18.66 -12.50 11.81
C HIS A 298 19.26 -13.31 10.64
N ALA A 299 19.92 -12.66 9.69
CA ALA A 299 20.62 -13.35 8.61
C ALA A 299 21.87 -14.10 9.08
N LYS A 300 22.41 -13.75 10.26
CA LYS A 300 23.57 -14.43 10.89
C LYS A 300 23.17 -15.79 11.48
N ASP A 301 21.92 -15.92 11.98
CA ASP A 301 21.35 -17.18 12.49
C ASP A 301 19.97 -17.47 11.85
N PRO A 302 19.93 -18.01 10.62
CA PRO A 302 18.69 -18.34 9.95
C PRO A 302 17.82 -19.37 10.67
N ALA A 303 18.40 -20.20 11.55
CA ALA A 303 17.63 -21.20 12.29
C ALA A 303 16.83 -20.56 13.43
N ALA A 304 17.45 -19.66 14.18
CA ALA A 304 16.77 -18.87 15.21
C ALA A 304 15.71 -17.94 14.58
N ALA A 305 16.01 -17.30 13.45
CA ALA A 305 15.05 -16.50 12.69
C ALA A 305 13.81 -17.30 12.28
N LEU A 306 14.00 -18.53 11.77
CA LEU A 306 12.89 -19.41 11.41
C LEU A 306 12.09 -19.86 12.66
N ALA A 307 12.76 -20.12 13.77
CA ALA A 307 12.09 -20.48 15.02
C ALA A 307 11.22 -19.33 15.52
N TYR A 308 11.69 -18.09 15.45
CA TYR A 308 10.93 -16.88 15.75
C TYR A 308 9.66 -16.75 14.88
N ALA A 309 9.81 -16.79 13.54
CA ALA A 309 8.66 -16.68 12.63
C ALA A 309 7.64 -17.82 12.82
N ARG A 310 8.11 -19.05 13.07
CA ARG A 310 7.24 -20.18 13.42
C ARG A 310 6.54 -19.98 14.76
N GLY A 311 7.18 -19.33 15.72
CA GLY A 311 6.59 -18.96 17.01
C GLY A 311 5.38 -18.06 16.82
N LEU A 312 5.53 -16.98 16.07
CA LEU A 312 4.46 -16.05 15.74
C LEU A 312 3.32 -16.76 14.96
N ARG A 313 3.66 -17.60 13.98
CA ARG A 313 2.63 -18.36 13.25
C ARG A 313 1.86 -19.33 14.16
N ARG A 314 2.49 -19.97 15.15
CA ARG A 314 1.76 -20.82 16.10
C ARG A 314 0.83 -20.02 17.00
N GLU A 315 1.25 -18.83 17.41
CA GLU A 315 0.49 -17.99 18.34
C GLU A 315 -0.70 -17.29 17.68
N PHE A 316 -0.57 -16.92 16.38
CA PHE A 316 -1.54 -16.09 15.67
C PHE A 316 -2.17 -16.76 14.44
N GLY A 317 -1.82 -18.02 14.16
CA GLY A 317 -2.25 -18.71 12.95
C GLY A 317 -3.74 -19.05 12.89
N ASP A 318 -4.44 -18.99 14.00
CA ASP A 318 -5.90 -19.17 14.15
C ASP A 318 -6.68 -17.87 13.91
N VAL A 319 -6.02 -16.72 13.85
CA VAL A 319 -6.69 -15.43 13.63
C VAL A 319 -7.32 -15.39 12.23
N ARG A 320 -8.64 -15.32 12.21
CA ARG A 320 -9.41 -15.30 10.96
C ARG A 320 -9.02 -14.09 10.10
N GLY A 321 -8.66 -14.35 8.85
CA GLY A 321 -8.26 -13.32 7.90
C GLY A 321 -6.75 -13.23 7.71
N LEU A 322 -5.92 -13.78 8.62
CA LEU A 322 -4.47 -13.82 8.46
C LEU A 322 -4.02 -15.05 7.66
N ARG A 323 -3.00 -14.86 6.81
CA ARG A 323 -2.35 -15.93 6.03
C ARG A 323 -0.84 -15.80 6.13
N PHE A 324 -0.25 -16.60 7.00
CA PHE A 324 1.21 -16.62 7.21
C PHE A 324 1.96 -17.32 6.08
N GLY A 325 3.13 -16.80 5.75
CA GLY A 325 4.01 -17.40 4.77
C GLY A 325 5.01 -16.44 4.14
N MET A 326 5.06 -15.18 4.60
CA MET A 326 5.91 -14.14 4.05
C MET A 326 6.89 -13.60 5.11
N ILE A 327 8.11 -13.30 4.68
CA ILE A 327 9.18 -12.70 5.47
C ILE A 327 9.64 -11.41 4.81
N LYS A 328 9.72 -10.31 5.54
CA LYS A 328 10.30 -9.04 5.09
C LYS A 328 11.73 -8.90 5.59
N VAL A 329 12.61 -8.49 4.66
CA VAL A 329 14.01 -8.13 4.95
C VAL A 329 14.36 -6.86 4.21
N PHE A 330 14.97 -5.92 4.90
CA PHE A 330 15.57 -4.73 4.28
C PHE A 330 16.99 -5.07 3.79
N LEU A 331 17.27 -4.79 2.50
CA LEU A 331 18.61 -4.95 1.95
C LEU A 331 19.32 -3.63 1.81
N ASP A 332 18.61 -2.52 1.69
CA ASP A 332 19.16 -1.17 1.59
C ASP A 332 18.18 -0.12 2.15
N GLY A 333 18.63 1.14 2.11
CA GLY A 333 17.84 2.31 2.49
C GLY A 333 17.17 3.00 1.30
N VAL A 334 17.19 4.35 1.28
CA VAL A 334 16.53 5.21 0.27
C VAL A 334 17.55 5.80 -0.70
N ILE A 335 17.11 6.06 -1.95
CA ILE A 335 18.03 6.40 -3.05
C ILE A 335 18.17 7.91 -3.26
N GLU A 336 17.19 8.68 -2.82
CA GLU A 336 17.12 10.13 -3.05
C GLU A 336 18.13 10.91 -2.19
N TYR A 337 18.59 12.03 -2.74
CA TYR A 337 19.33 13.05 -1.98
C TYR A 337 18.36 13.75 -0.98
N PRO A 338 18.80 14.06 0.23
CA PRO A 338 20.17 13.95 0.76
C PRO A 338 20.53 12.62 1.45
N ALA A 339 19.60 11.66 1.56
CA ALA A 339 19.84 10.41 2.29
C ALA A 339 20.86 9.50 1.58
N GLN A 340 20.60 9.12 0.32
CA GLN A 340 21.52 8.35 -0.53
C GLN A 340 22.06 7.08 0.13
N THR A 341 21.19 6.35 0.84
CA THR A 341 21.54 5.12 1.57
C THR A 341 21.18 3.85 0.81
N ALA A 342 20.44 3.95 -0.32
CA ALA A 342 20.18 2.79 -1.17
C ALA A 342 21.48 2.27 -1.81
N ALA A 343 21.62 0.94 -1.86
CA ALA A 343 22.83 0.29 -2.32
C ALA A 343 22.95 0.28 -3.85
N LEU A 344 23.98 0.94 -4.38
CA LEU A 344 24.24 1.07 -5.82
C LEU A 344 25.46 0.28 -6.28
N LEU A 345 25.40 -0.22 -7.53
CA LEU A 345 26.53 -0.88 -8.21
C LEU A 345 27.64 0.11 -8.57
N ALA A 346 27.27 1.34 -8.94
CA ALA A 346 28.20 2.45 -9.17
C ALA A 346 27.99 3.53 -8.11
N PRO A 347 29.00 4.34 -7.75
CA PRO A 347 28.83 5.40 -6.77
C PRO A 347 27.77 6.41 -7.16
N TYR A 348 27.17 7.07 -6.16
CA TYR A 348 26.43 8.29 -6.37
C TYR A 348 27.33 9.35 -6.97
N LEU A 349 26.75 10.29 -7.69
CA LEU A 349 27.42 11.48 -8.18
C LEU A 349 27.22 12.63 -7.18
N ASP A 350 28.10 13.62 -7.22
CA ASP A 350 27.86 14.92 -6.59
C ASP A 350 26.92 15.78 -7.45
N GLY A 351 26.55 16.96 -6.95
CA GLY A 351 25.67 17.87 -7.70
C GLY A 351 26.21 18.34 -9.05
N GLU A 352 27.53 18.17 -9.31
CA GLU A 352 28.19 18.51 -10.58
C GLU A 352 28.40 17.29 -11.48
N GLY A 353 27.86 16.14 -11.12
CA GLY A 353 27.92 14.91 -11.91
C GLY A 353 29.23 14.12 -11.80
N ARG A 354 30.08 14.40 -10.81
CA ARG A 354 31.33 13.68 -10.58
C ARG A 354 31.08 12.49 -9.63
N PRO A 355 31.72 11.33 -9.85
CA PRO A 355 31.59 10.19 -8.92
C PRO A 355 32.07 10.54 -7.52
N THR A 356 31.26 10.20 -6.51
CA THR A 356 31.65 10.24 -5.10
C THR A 356 32.24 8.88 -4.66
N THR A 357 32.52 8.70 -3.39
CA THR A 357 32.83 7.39 -2.81
C THR A 357 31.58 6.67 -2.28
N ASN A 358 30.45 7.37 -2.16
CA ASN A 358 29.22 6.83 -1.63
C ASN A 358 28.57 5.84 -2.62
N ARG A 359 28.31 4.61 -2.16
CA ARG A 359 27.55 3.57 -2.89
C ARG A 359 26.30 3.14 -2.13
N GLY A 360 25.90 3.91 -1.12
CA GLY A 360 24.88 3.50 -0.17
C GLY A 360 25.30 2.31 0.68
N GLU A 361 24.37 1.79 1.42
CA GLU A 361 24.59 0.72 2.40
C GLU A 361 23.87 -0.56 1.97
N LEU A 362 24.57 -1.70 2.10
CA LEU A 362 23.98 -3.02 1.93
C LEU A 362 23.90 -3.67 3.31
N TYR A 363 22.69 -3.83 3.84
CA TYR A 363 22.47 -4.29 5.21
C TYR A 363 22.73 -5.78 5.40
N VAL A 364 22.56 -6.59 4.34
CA VAL A 364 22.76 -8.04 4.36
C VAL A 364 23.56 -8.46 3.14
N SER A 365 24.61 -9.25 3.34
CA SER A 365 25.41 -9.79 2.22
C SER A 365 24.59 -10.77 1.37
N ALA A 366 24.90 -10.89 0.07
CA ALA A 366 24.24 -11.86 -0.82
C ALA A 366 24.35 -13.30 -0.30
N GLN A 367 25.48 -13.66 0.36
CA GLN A 367 25.69 -14.98 0.93
C GLN A 367 24.78 -15.23 2.14
N ASP A 368 24.69 -14.26 3.07
CA ASP A 368 23.86 -14.38 4.27
C ASP A 368 22.38 -14.38 3.88
N TYR A 369 21.98 -13.47 2.99
CA TYR A 369 20.62 -13.44 2.46
C TYR A 369 20.24 -14.73 1.71
N GLY A 370 21.19 -15.30 0.99
CA GLY A 370 21.02 -16.61 0.32
C GLY A 370 20.80 -17.76 1.30
N ARG A 371 21.59 -17.81 2.39
CA ARG A 371 21.43 -18.81 3.45
C ARG A 371 20.07 -18.66 4.16
N LEU A 372 19.73 -17.44 4.52
CA LEU A 372 18.44 -17.11 5.12
C LEU A 372 17.29 -17.55 4.20
N SER A 373 17.33 -17.15 2.93
CA SER A 373 16.30 -17.50 1.93
C SER A 373 16.19 -19.01 1.72
N ALA A 374 17.30 -19.74 1.72
CA ALA A 374 17.28 -21.20 1.60
C ALA A 374 16.57 -21.89 2.76
N VAL A 375 16.83 -21.43 4.00
CA VAL A 375 16.18 -21.96 5.21
C VAL A 375 14.68 -21.71 5.18
N PHE A 376 14.27 -20.47 4.88
CA PHE A 376 12.84 -20.11 4.84
C PHE A 376 12.10 -20.74 3.67
N ASN A 377 12.69 -20.77 2.46
CA ASN A 377 12.04 -21.42 1.31
C ASN A 377 11.85 -22.92 1.53
N ARG A 378 12.85 -23.62 2.14
CA ARG A 378 12.70 -25.04 2.51
C ARG A 378 11.57 -25.26 3.53
N ALA A 379 11.33 -24.30 4.39
CA ALA A 379 10.24 -24.32 5.37
C ALA A 379 8.87 -23.88 4.80
N GLY A 380 8.79 -23.57 3.50
CA GLY A 380 7.57 -23.17 2.81
C GLY A 380 7.23 -21.67 2.90
N TRP A 381 8.15 -20.85 3.42
CA TRP A 381 8.01 -19.39 3.48
C TRP A 381 8.59 -18.73 2.25
N GLN A 382 8.03 -17.58 1.89
CA GLN A 382 8.50 -16.68 0.85
C GLN A 382 9.32 -15.56 1.46
N MET A 383 10.28 -15.03 0.70
CA MET A 383 11.05 -13.85 1.06
C MET A 383 10.56 -12.64 0.27
N HIS A 384 10.43 -11.52 0.94
CA HIS A 384 10.09 -10.21 0.36
C HIS A 384 11.20 -9.23 0.73
N ALA A 385 12.06 -8.92 -0.25
CA ALA A 385 13.19 -8.03 -0.06
C ALA A 385 12.80 -6.58 -0.35
N HIS A 386 13.18 -5.65 0.51
CA HIS A 386 13.28 -4.25 0.16
C HIS A 386 14.51 -4.05 -0.72
N GLY A 387 14.36 -3.42 -1.87
CA GLY A 387 15.45 -3.15 -2.78
C GLY A 387 15.13 -1.97 -3.70
N LEU A 388 15.65 -0.78 -3.33
CA LEU A 388 15.55 0.42 -4.16
C LEU A 388 16.69 0.53 -5.14
N GLY A 389 17.94 0.33 -4.67
CA GLY A 389 19.14 0.43 -5.48
C GLY A 389 19.44 -0.85 -6.27
N ASP A 390 20.08 -0.69 -7.42
CA ASP A 390 20.42 -1.79 -8.34
C ASP A 390 21.32 -2.86 -7.70
N ARG A 391 22.19 -2.49 -6.74
CA ARG A 391 23.01 -3.44 -5.97
C ARG A 391 22.17 -4.24 -4.99
N ALA A 392 21.18 -3.63 -4.32
CA ALA A 392 20.26 -4.36 -3.44
C ALA A 392 19.39 -5.33 -4.22
N VAL A 393 18.85 -4.92 -5.38
CA VAL A 393 18.12 -5.80 -6.30
C VAL A 393 18.98 -6.99 -6.73
N ARG A 394 20.22 -6.76 -7.15
CA ARG A 394 21.17 -7.82 -7.51
C ARG A 394 21.43 -8.76 -6.35
N THR A 395 21.62 -8.23 -5.15
CA THR A 395 21.84 -9.00 -3.92
C THR A 395 20.65 -9.91 -3.62
N ALA A 396 19.42 -9.41 -3.76
CA ALA A 396 18.23 -10.23 -3.60
C ALA A 396 18.19 -11.40 -4.60
N LEU A 397 18.43 -11.10 -5.88
CA LEU A 397 18.43 -12.11 -6.95
C LEU A 397 19.57 -13.14 -6.80
N ASP A 398 20.75 -12.72 -6.36
CA ASP A 398 21.88 -13.62 -6.05
C ASP A 398 21.53 -14.54 -4.88
N GLY A 399 20.94 -13.98 -3.82
CA GLY A 399 20.43 -14.75 -2.69
C GLY A 399 19.38 -15.77 -3.08
N TYR A 400 18.41 -15.40 -3.93
CA TYR A 400 17.40 -16.33 -4.43
C TYR A 400 17.98 -17.40 -5.37
N ALA A 401 18.96 -17.03 -6.18
CA ALA A 401 19.69 -18.02 -7.01
C ALA A 401 20.45 -19.02 -6.14
N TYR A 402 21.10 -18.56 -5.06
CA TYR A 402 21.73 -19.44 -4.06
C TYR A 402 20.70 -20.36 -3.42
N ALA A 403 19.58 -19.80 -2.91
CA ALA A 403 18.53 -20.58 -2.26
C ALA A 403 17.96 -21.67 -3.19
N ARG A 404 17.73 -21.33 -4.47
CA ARG A 404 17.28 -22.29 -5.48
C ARG A 404 18.25 -23.44 -5.69
N ARG A 405 19.57 -23.16 -5.78
CA ARG A 405 20.59 -24.22 -5.88
C ARG A 405 20.65 -25.08 -4.64
N ALA A 406 20.60 -24.46 -3.46
CA ALA A 406 20.71 -25.16 -2.17
C ALA A 406 19.48 -26.01 -1.82
N THR A 407 18.29 -25.65 -2.32
CA THR A 407 17.03 -26.32 -1.96
C THR A 407 16.45 -27.18 -3.08
N GLY A 408 16.82 -26.93 -4.35
CA GLY A 408 16.19 -27.54 -5.53
C GLY A 408 14.79 -26.99 -5.85
N LEU A 409 14.22 -26.09 -5.03
CA LEU A 409 12.90 -25.54 -5.21
C LEU A 409 12.85 -24.58 -6.42
N ARG A 410 11.86 -24.79 -7.29
CA ARG A 410 11.73 -24.01 -8.53
C ARG A 410 10.69 -22.89 -8.47
N ASP A 411 9.74 -22.95 -7.53
CA ASP A 411 8.64 -22.00 -7.39
C ASP A 411 8.48 -21.50 -5.94
N PRO A 412 9.51 -20.88 -5.32
CA PRO A 412 9.37 -20.27 -4.01
C PRO A 412 8.54 -18.98 -4.04
N ARG A 413 8.40 -18.33 -5.22
CA ARG A 413 7.70 -17.04 -5.44
C ARG A 413 8.17 -15.97 -4.49
N ASN A 414 9.48 -15.84 -4.32
CA ASN A 414 10.06 -14.72 -3.60
C ASN A 414 9.77 -13.41 -4.34
N ALA A 415 9.88 -12.27 -3.67
CA ALA A 415 9.61 -10.97 -4.24
C ALA A 415 10.73 -9.97 -3.94
N VAL A 416 10.88 -8.97 -4.80
CA VAL A 416 11.64 -7.75 -4.52
C VAL A 416 10.68 -6.58 -4.65
N ALA A 417 10.65 -5.73 -3.61
CA ALA A 417 9.83 -4.54 -3.57
C ALA A 417 10.59 -3.31 -4.05
N HIS A 418 9.83 -2.33 -4.50
CA HIS A 418 10.20 -1.00 -4.95
C HIS A 418 10.81 -1.01 -6.33
N LEU A 419 11.98 -1.61 -6.55
CA LEU A 419 12.61 -1.70 -7.86
C LEU A 419 12.75 -0.32 -8.52
N GLN A 420 13.17 0.67 -7.72
CA GLN A 420 13.26 2.03 -8.19
C GLN A 420 14.37 2.18 -9.23
N LEU A 421 15.52 1.56 -8.99
CA LEU A 421 16.60 1.44 -9.96
C LEU A 421 16.96 -0.03 -10.16
N VAL A 422 16.96 -0.49 -11.42
CA VAL A 422 17.29 -1.88 -11.77
C VAL A 422 18.33 -1.91 -12.88
N ASP A 423 19.42 -2.63 -12.66
CA ASP A 423 20.42 -2.88 -13.71
C ASP A 423 19.81 -3.74 -14.82
N PRO A 424 19.94 -3.38 -16.10
CA PRO A 424 19.34 -4.14 -17.21
C PRO A 424 19.79 -5.61 -17.30
N ALA A 425 20.98 -5.94 -16.77
CA ALA A 425 21.46 -7.31 -16.74
C ALA A 425 20.62 -8.21 -15.81
N ASP A 426 19.91 -7.60 -14.84
CA ASP A 426 19.09 -8.33 -13.88
C ASP A 426 17.64 -8.56 -14.31
N LEU A 427 17.15 -7.85 -15.32
CA LEU A 427 15.74 -7.91 -15.76
C LEU A 427 15.26 -9.34 -16.07
N ARG A 428 16.06 -10.14 -16.77
CA ARG A 428 15.71 -11.53 -17.12
C ARG A 428 15.68 -12.46 -15.92
N ARG A 429 16.44 -12.13 -14.88
CA ARG A 429 16.62 -12.99 -13.71
C ARG A 429 15.33 -13.15 -12.90
N PHE A 430 14.44 -12.14 -12.92
CA PHE A 430 13.12 -12.24 -12.27
C PHE A 430 12.33 -13.45 -12.79
N ALA A 431 12.16 -13.55 -14.11
CA ALA A 431 11.47 -14.69 -14.72
C ALA A 431 12.22 -16.01 -14.52
N GLN A 432 13.55 -16.00 -14.71
CA GLN A 432 14.39 -17.20 -14.55
C GLN A 432 14.31 -17.78 -13.15
N LEU A 433 14.20 -16.95 -12.12
CA LEU A 433 14.14 -17.34 -10.71
C LEU A 433 12.71 -17.46 -10.17
N GLY A 434 11.69 -17.06 -10.93
CA GLY A 434 10.30 -17.03 -10.46
C GLY A 434 10.09 -16.00 -9.33
N VAL A 435 10.70 -14.83 -9.49
CA VAL A 435 10.63 -13.72 -8.51
C VAL A 435 9.57 -12.72 -8.95
N ALA A 436 8.70 -12.31 -8.02
CA ALA A 436 7.74 -11.24 -8.25
C ALA A 436 8.44 -9.87 -8.22
N ALA A 437 8.13 -9.03 -9.20
CA ALA A 437 8.53 -7.64 -9.23
C ALA A 437 7.40 -6.79 -8.62
N CYS A 438 7.53 -6.46 -7.32
CA CYS A 438 6.52 -5.72 -6.56
C CYS A 438 6.83 -4.22 -6.62
N MET A 439 6.01 -3.46 -7.36
CA MET A 439 6.33 -2.07 -7.71
C MET A 439 5.26 -1.09 -7.21
N GLN A 440 5.72 0.10 -6.80
CA GLN A 440 4.93 1.25 -6.39
C GLN A 440 4.90 2.27 -7.53
N LEU A 441 4.10 1.99 -8.59
CA LEU A 441 4.16 2.77 -9.82
C LEU A 441 3.52 4.17 -9.74
N GLN A 442 2.87 4.53 -8.63
CA GLN A 442 2.49 5.93 -8.38
C GLN A 442 3.71 6.87 -8.35
N TRP A 443 4.89 6.33 -8.01
CA TRP A 443 6.14 7.09 -7.96
C TRP A 443 6.84 7.21 -9.32
N ALA A 444 6.33 6.54 -10.33
CA ALA A 444 6.95 6.49 -11.66
C ALA A 444 6.55 7.71 -12.52
N ALA A 445 6.75 8.92 -12.00
CA ALA A 445 6.49 10.20 -12.65
C ALA A 445 7.73 11.10 -12.61
N ALA A 446 7.81 12.09 -13.53
CA ALA A 446 8.90 13.06 -13.55
C ALA A 446 8.57 14.21 -12.57
N ASP A 447 8.70 13.92 -11.30
CA ASP A 447 8.50 14.85 -10.20
C ASP A 447 9.83 15.33 -9.61
N THR A 448 9.77 16.19 -8.60
CA THR A 448 10.94 16.73 -7.89
C THR A 448 11.85 15.63 -7.37
N TRP A 449 11.29 14.51 -6.87
CA TRP A 449 12.08 13.42 -6.32
C TRP A 449 12.87 12.67 -7.39
N THR A 450 12.24 12.38 -8.52
CA THR A 450 12.88 11.66 -9.60
C THR A 450 13.83 12.56 -10.41
N MET A 451 13.49 13.85 -10.57
CA MET A 451 14.22 14.75 -11.45
C MET A 451 15.26 15.63 -10.73
N GLU A 452 14.96 16.10 -9.51
CA GLU A 452 15.84 17.01 -8.78
C GLU A 452 16.65 16.29 -7.71
N ALA A 453 15.98 15.40 -6.92
CA ALA A 453 16.62 14.69 -5.84
C ALA A 453 17.34 13.41 -6.30
N LEU A 454 17.16 12.96 -7.55
CA LEU A 454 17.77 11.71 -8.00
C LEU A 454 18.55 11.83 -9.32
N LEU A 455 17.99 12.40 -10.40
CA LEU A 455 18.69 12.47 -11.70
C LEU A 455 20.11 13.03 -11.63
N PRO A 456 20.41 14.14 -10.93
CA PRO A 456 21.78 14.67 -10.83
C PRO A 456 22.74 13.70 -10.15
N TYR A 457 22.25 12.89 -9.23
CA TYR A 457 23.04 12.05 -8.34
C TYR A 457 23.27 10.61 -8.85
N ILE A 458 22.52 10.18 -9.88
CA ILE A 458 22.76 8.88 -10.53
C ILE A 458 23.12 9.03 -12.01
N GLY A 459 22.86 10.18 -12.61
CA GLY A 459 23.10 10.49 -14.03
C GLY A 459 22.07 9.87 -14.98
N PRO A 460 21.97 10.39 -16.22
CA PRO A 460 20.88 10.04 -17.15
C PRO A 460 20.91 8.58 -17.60
N GLU A 461 22.09 7.96 -17.72
CA GLU A 461 22.19 6.57 -18.16
C GLU A 461 21.60 5.58 -17.16
N ARG A 462 21.82 5.79 -15.85
CA ARG A 462 21.19 4.96 -14.81
C ARG A 462 19.73 5.35 -14.63
N HIS A 463 19.43 6.64 -14.63
CA HIS A 463 18.09 7.17 -14.45
C HIS A 463 17.05 6.58 -15.43
N ARG A 464 17.45 6.28 -16.67
CA ARG A 464 16.57 5.63 -17.66
C ARG A 464 16.01 4.27 -17.23
N TRP A 465 16.63 3.64 -16.26
CA TRP A 465 16.24 2.33 -15.72
C TRP A 465 15.43 2.42 -14.42
N MET A 466 14.86 3.60 -14.18
CA MET A 466 13.94 3.78 -13.06
C MET A 466 12.57 3.19 -13.35
N TYR A 467 12.09 2.41 -12.37
CA TYR A 467 10.78 1.72 -12.45
C TYR A 467 10.57 1.01 -13.79
N PRO A 468 11.43 0.04 -14.18
CA PRO A 468 11.44 -0.55 -15.52
C PRO A 468 10.34 -1.62 -15.68
N ALA A 469 9.08 -1.23 -15.48
CA ALA A 469 7.94 -2.14 -15.41
C ALA A 469 7.69 -2.90 -16.72
N ARG A 470 7.66 -2.17 -17.86
CA ARG A 470 7.46 -2.80 -19.17
C ARG A 470 8.65 -3.67 -19.58
N SER A 471 9.86 -3.24 -19.23
CA SER A 471 11.07 -4.01 -19.47
C SER A 471 11.06 -5.32 -18.68
N LEU A 472 10.67 -5.31 -17.40
CA LEU A 472 10.47 -6.52 -16.60
C LEU A 472 9.39 -7.43 -17.18
N GLU A 473 8.23 -6.88 -17.58
CA GLU A 473 7.14 -7.64 -18.22
C GLU A 473 7.60 -8.32 -19.53
N ARG A 474 8.33 -7.57 -20.39
CA ARG A 474 8.87 -8.12 -21.64
C ARG A 474 9.87 -9.26 -21.44
N HIS A 475 10.58 -9.26 -20.31
CA HIS A 475 11.47 -10.35 -19.93
C HIS A 475 10.76 -11.48 -19.17
N GLY A 476 9.41 -11.44 -19.08
CA GLY A 476 8.59 -12.49 -18.50
C GLY A 476 8.46 -12.47 -16.99
N ALA A 477 8.87 -11.39 -16.32
CA ALA A 477 8.66 -11.23 -14.89
C ALA A 477 7.16 -11.11 -14.56
N VAL A 478 6.73 -11.67 -13.44
CA VAL A 478 5.40 -11.41 -12.89
C VAL A 478 5.45 -10.07 -12.15
N LEU A 479 4.72 -9.10 -12.68
CA LEU A 479 4.54 -7.82 -12.01
C LEU A 479 3.48 -7.94 -10.92
N SER A 480 3.71 -7.35 -9.76
CA SER A 480 2.74 -7.17 -8.69
C SER A 480 2.73 -5.72 -8.22
N GLY A 481 1.56 -5.23 -7.82
CA GLY A 481 1.36 -3.85 -7.36
C GLY A 481 1.30 -3.77 -5.85
N GLY A 482 1.91 -2.73 -5.30
CA GLY A 482 1.81 -2.37 -3.90
C GLY A 482 1.69 -0.84 -3.77
N SER A 483 0.98 -0.35 -2.77
CA SER A 483 0.81 1.09 -2.55
C SER A 483 1.92 1.69 -1.70
N ASP A 484 2.49 0.89 -0.82
CA ASP A 484 3.38 1.32 0.25
C ASP A 484 2.73 2.39 1.17
N TRP A 485 1.38 2.40 1.24
CA TRP A 485 0.66 3.29 2.15
C TRP A 485 1.03 3.01 3.61
N PRO A 486 1.35 4.01 4.46
CA PRO A 486 1.14 5.44 4.30
C PRO A 486 2.39 6.25 3.90
N VAL A 487 3.38 5.63 3.25
CA VAL A 487 4.51 6.39 2.68
C VAL A 487 4.01 7.42 1.65
N ASP A 488 2.95 7.06 0.93
CA ASP A 488 2.15 7.96 0.12
C ASP A 488 0.66 7.66 0.36
N ALA A 489 -0.25 8.52 -0.08
CA ALA A 489 -1.68 8.34 0.09
C ALA A 489 -2.19 7.07 -0.63
N LEU A 490 -3.20 6.40 -0.06
CA LEU A 490 -3.84 5.25 -0.69
C LEU A 490 -4.67 5.71 -1.91
N GLN A 491 -4.04 5.78 -3.06
CA GLN A 491 -4.61 6.21 -4.32
C GLN A 491 -4.47 5.12 -5.40
N VAL A 492 -5.10 3.98 -5.18
CA VAL A 492 -4.97 2.79 -6.07
C VAL A 492 -5.23 3.11 -7.53
N TRP A 493 -6.26 3.92 -7.83
CA TRP A 493 -6.63 4.23 -9.20
C TRP A 493 -5.67 5.23 -9.86
N ASN A 494 -5.06 6.13 -9.08
CA ASN A 494 -3.97 6.96 -9.56
C ASN A 494 -2.71 6.13 -9.86
N GLN A 495 -2.37 5.17 -9.01
CA GLN A 495 -1.28 4.23 -9.26
C GLN A 495 -1.49 3.45 -10.57
N ILE A 496 -2.73 2.99 -10.82
CA ILE A 496 -3.10 2.31 -12.08
C ILE A 496 -2.94 3.27 -13.27
N ARG A 497 -3.37 4.53 -13.15
CA ARG A 497 -3.21 5.54 -14.19
C ARG A 497 -1.73 5.82 -14.48
N THR A 498 -0.94 6.10 -13.43
CA THR A 498 0.50 6.41 -13.57
C THR A 498 1.27 5.25 -14.21
N ALA A 499 0.92 4.00 -13.93
CA ALA A 499 1.52 2.85 -14.60
C ALA A 499 1.29 2.85 -16.13
N ILE A 500 0.22 3.50 -16.61
CA ILE A 500 -0.15 3.56 -18.03
C ILE A 500 0.46 4.79 -18.72
N ASP A 501 0.31 5.99 -18.12
CA ASP A 501 0.74 7.25 -18.74
C ASP A 501 2.04 7.82 -18.19
N ARG A 502 2.53 7.28 -17.06
CA ARG A 502 3.76 7.68 -16.38
C ARG A 502 3.73 9.12 -15.86
N GLN A 503 2.55 9.73 -15.80
CA GLN A 503 2.36 11.08 -15.26
C GLN A 503 2.02 11.02 -13.77
N GLY A 504 2.44 12.02 -13.03
CA GLY A 504 2.12 12.15 -11.62
C GLY A 504 0.68 12.64 -11.38
N ALA A 505 0.25 12.54 -10.14
CA ALA A 505 -1.12 12.85 -9.73
C ALA A 505 -1.47 14.34 -9.86
N HIS A 506 -0.47 15.21 -9.83
CA HIS A 506 -0.63 16.68 -9.80
C HIS A 506 -0.14 17.35 -11.07
N GLY A 507 -0.06 16.61 -12.18
CA GLY A 507 0.37 17.14 -13.47
C GLY A 507 1.88 17.07 -13.72
N GLU A 508 2.61 16.35 -12.86
CA GLU A 508 4.01 16.05 -13.09
C GLU A 508 4.18 15.28 -14.40
N GLY A 509 5.24 15.61 -15.12
CA GLY A 509 5.49 15.09 -16.45
C GLY A 509 5.70 13.56 -16.50
N PRO A 510 5.72 12.99 -17.72
CA PRO A 510 5.88 11.56 -17.88
C PRO A 510 7.33 11.12 -17.67
N LEU A 511 7.56 10.15 -16.78
CA LEU A 511 8.86 9.52 -16.58
C LEU A 511 9.02 8.31 -17.52
N HIS A 512 9.92 8.40 -18.51
CA HIS A 512 10.26 7.31 -19.46
C HIS A 512 9.04 6.64 -20.11
N ARG A 513 8.02 7.42 -20.45
CA ARG A 513 6.73 6.94 -20.97
C ARG A 513 6.87 5.98 -22.14
N GLU A 514 7.67 6.37 -23.16
CA GLU A 514 7.84 5.57 -24.39
C GLU A 514 8.46 4.20 -24.12
N LEU A 515 9.24 4.09 -23.06
CA LEU A 515 9.98 2.87 -22.72
C LEU A 515 9.20 1.97 -21.75
N GLU A 516 8.57 2.55 -20.72
CA GLU A 516 8.16 1.81 -19.52
C GLU A 516 6.66 1.88 -19.20
N SER A 517 5.82 2.49 -20.05
CA SER A 517 4.36 2.45 -19.91
C SER A 517 3.82 1.04 -20.05
N LEU A 518 2.91 0.68 -19.16
CA LEU A 518 2.16 -0.57 -19.22
C LEU A 518 0.85 -0.41 -19.99
N SER A 519 0.33 -1.51 -20.54
CA SER A 519 -1.04 -1.54 -21.04
C SER A 519 -2.05 -1.54 -19.89
N ARG A 520 -3.30 -1.11 -20.14
CA ARG A 520 -4.40 -1.22 -19.16
C ARG A 520 -4.57 -2.65 -18.64
N THR A 521 -4.48 -3.62 -19.56
CA THR A 521 -4.59 -5.05 -19.21
C THR A 521 -3.45 -5.48 -18.30
N SER A 522 -2.21 -5.12 -18.62
CA SER A 522 -1.02 -5.44 -17.80
C SER A 522 -1.14 -4.83 -16.41
N THR A 523 -1.56 -3.56 -16.33
CA THR A 523 -1.69 -2.85 -15.06
C THR A 523 -2.80 -3.43 -14.18
N LEU A 524 -3.99 -3.69 -14.72
CA LEU A 524 -5.06 -4.32 -13.95
C LEU A 524 -4.68 -5.74 -13.52
N ARG A 525 -3.96 -6.50 -14.37
CA ARG A 525 -3.44 -7.82 -13.99
C ARG A 525 -2.38 -7.74 -12.90
N MET A 526 -1.52 -6.72 -12.92
CA MET A 526 -0.52 -6.45 -11.88
C MET A 526 -1.19 -6.36 -10.50
N HIS A 527 -2.26 -5.56 -10.38
CA HIS A 527 -3.00 -5.35 -9.13
C HIS A 527 -4.04 -6.43 -8.79
N THR A 528 -4.20 -7.45 -9.61
CA THR A 528 -5.13 -8.56 -9.37
C THR A 528 -4.39 -9.89 -9.41
N TYR A 529 -4.25 -10.53 -10.58
CA TYR A 529 -3.60 -11.82 -10.74
C TYR A 529 -2.13 -11.80 -10.31
N GLY A 530 -1.36 -10.78 -10.69
CA GLY A 530 0.07 -10.70 -10.41
C GLY A 530 0.36 -10.66 -8.91
N THR A 531 -0.35 -9.82 -8.18
CA THR A 531 -0.23 -9.77 -6.72
C THR A 531 -0.80 -11.03 -6.06
N ALA A 532 -1.92 -11.58 -6.56
CA ALA A 532 -2.42 -12.86 -6.06
C ALA A 532 -1.40 -13.99 -6.25
N TRP A 533 -0.64 -14.00 -7.38
CA TRP A 533 0.44 -14.94 -7.63
C TRP A 533 1.60 -14.73 -6.65
N GLN A 534 2.04 -13.49 -6.42
CA GLN A 534 3.03 -13.17 -5.39
C GLN A 534 2.64 -13.74 -4.04
N LEU A 535 1.37 -13.62 -3.65
CA LEU A 535 0.86 -14.03 -2.35
C LEU A 535 0.44 -15.51 -2.28
N ARG A 536 0.71 -16.31 -3.32
CA ARG A 536 0.25 -17.72 -3.46
C ARG A 536 -1.27 -17.89 -3.33
N MET A 537 -2.02 -16.90 -3.78
CA MET A 537 -3.49 -16.87 -3.75
C MET A 537 -4.13 -16.96 -5.13
N ASP A 538 -3.34 -17.05 -6.20
CA ASP A 538 -3.79 -17.14 -7.59
C ASP A 538 -4.63 -18.40 -7.89
N GLY A 539 -4.55 -19.40 -7.03
CA GLY A 539 -5.44 -20.55 -6.97
C GLY A 539 -6.85 -20.24 -6.43
N GLU A 540 -7.04 -19.13 -5.73
CA GLU A 540 -8.26 -18.80 -4.98
C GLU A 540 -8.91 -17.49 -5.46
N THR A 541 -8.12 -16.47 -5.76
CA THR A 541 -8.57 -15.12 -6.10
C THR A 541 -7.72 -14.49 -7.22
N GLY A 542 -7.90 -13.20 -7.50
CA GLY A 542 -7.13 -12.44 -8.50
C GLY A 542 -7.65 -12.57 -9.95
N THR A 543 -8.64 -13.44 -10.19
CA THR A 543 -9.31 -13.59 -11.49
C THR A 543 -10.78 -13.92 -11.32
N ILE A 544 -11.63 -13.47 -12.24
CA ILE A 544 -13.04 -13.85 -12.26
C ILE A 544 -13.18 -15.17 -13.01
N ARG A 545 -13.41 -16.25 -12.25
CA ARG A 545 -13.60 -17.61 -12.74
C ARG A 545 -14.48 -18.41 -11.78
N GLU A 546 -15.31 -19.29 -12.31
CA GLU A 546 -16.13 -20.22 -11.53
C GLU A 546 -15.29 -21.00 -10.51
N GLY A 547 -15.82 -21.14 -9.30
CA GLY A 547 -15.17 -21.80 -8.16
C GLY A 547 -14.17 -20.92 -7.39
N ARG A 548 -13.77 -19.76 -7.90
CA ARG A 548 -12.91 -18.80 -7.20
C ARG A 548 -13.70 -18.05 -6.13
N ALA A 549 -12.99 -17.50 -5.13
CA ALA A 549 -13.59 -16.58 -4.18
C ALA A 549 -14.19 -15.38 -4.91
N ALA A 550 -15.38 -14.98 -4.52
CA ALA A 550 -16.04 -13.81 -5.08
C ALA A 550 -15.49 -12.52 -4.41
N ASP A 551 -14.21 -12.22 -4.69
CA ASP A 551 -13.59 -10.95 -4.41
C ASP A 551 -13.81 -10.09 -5.65
N LEU A 552 -14.82 -9.22 -5.60
CA LEU A 552 -15.30 -8.50 -6.77
C LEU A 552 -15.42 -7.00 -6.50
N LEU A 553 -15.17 -6.22 -7.54
CA LEU A 553 -15.46 -4.79 -7.57
C LEU A 553 -16.50 -4.52 -8.65
N VAL A 554 -17.45 -3.65 -8.33
CA VAL A 554 -18.32 -2.97 -9.30
C VAL A 554 -17.88 -1.51 -9.31
N LEU A 555 -17.41 -1.03 -10.44
CA LEU A 555 -16.91 0.33 -10.60
C LEU A 555 -18.03 1.28 -11.06
N ASP A 556 -17.74 2.57 -11.09
CA ASP A 556 -18.64 3.60 -11.61
C ASP A 556 -18.52 3.79 -13.14
N ARG A 557 -17.41 3.31 -13.73
CA ARG A 557 -17.06 3.51 -15.14
C ARG A 557 -16.42 2.30 -15.79
N ASP A 558 -16.28 2.34 -17.14
CA ASP A 558 -15.51 1.34 -17.91
C ASP A 558 -14.03 1.75 -17.96
N VAL A 559 -13.23 1.28 -17.00
CA VAL A 559 -11.80 1.60 -16.90
C VAL A 559 -10.96 1.03 -18.06
N MET A 560 -11.52 0.11 -18.85
CA MET A 560 -10.87 -0.41 -20.04
C MET A 560 -10.99 0.53 -21.25
N ARG A 561 -11.94 1.49 -21.22
CA ARG A 561 -12.26 2.35 -22.37
C ARG A 561 -12.30 3.84 -22.07
N CYS A 562 -12.52 4.26 -20.81
CA CYS A 562 -12.50 5.69 -20.45
C CYS A 562 -11.15 6.34 -20.85
N PRO A 563 -11.05 7.66 -20.99
CA PRO A 563 -9.77 8.34 -21.11
C PRO A 563 -8.79 7.92 -19.99
N VAL A 564 -7.48 7.86 -20.27
CA VAL A 564 -6.51 7.39 -19.25
C VAL A 564 -6.53 8.30 -18.02
N ALA A 565 -6.63 9.60 -18.23
CA ALA A 565 -6.71 10.58 -17.14
C ALA A 565 -7.88 10.31 -16.18
N ASP A 566 -9.02 9.83 -16.69
CA ASP A 566 -10.21 9.60 -15.88
C ASP A 566 -10.09 8.34 -14.99
N ILE A 567 -9.05 7.52 -15.18
CA ILE A 567 -8.85 6.32 -14.37
C ILE A 567 -8.62 6.69 -12.90
N SER A 568 -7.90 7.78 -12.63
CA SER A 568 -7.67 8.25 -11.24
C SER A 568 -8.95 8.60 -10.49
N ASP A 569 -10.00 9.04 -11.22
CA ASP A 569 -11.29 9.43 -10.64
C ASP A 569 -12.26 8.25 -10.48
N THR A 570 -11.80 7.03 -10.69
CA THR A 570 -12.65 5.84 -10.57
C THR A 570 -13.16 5.67 -9.16
N ALA A 571 -14.50 5.61 -9.02
CA ALA A 571 -15.16 5.28 -7.77
C ALA A 571 -15.59 3.81 -7.74
N VAL A 572 -15.37 3.16 -6.61
CA VAL A 572 -15.84 1.80 -6.37
C VAL A 572 -17.23 1.85 -5.77
N ARG A 573 -18.23 1.34 -6.51
CA ARG A 573 -19.63 1.28 -6.05
C ARG A 573 -19.85 0.15 -5.08
N LEU A 574 -19.19 -1.00 -5.31
CA LEU A 574 -19.36 -2.19 -4.49
C LEU A 574 -18.03 -2.95 -4.38
N THR A 575 -17.67 -3.36 -3.17
CA THR A 575 -16.55 -4.26 -2.91
C THR A 575 -17.03 -5.50 -2.19
N LEU A 576 -16.70 -6.67 -2.73
CA LEU A 576 -16.97 -7.97 -2.10
C LEU A 576 -15.65 -8.65 -1.73
N VAL A 577 -15.62 -9.26 -0.56
CA VAL A 577 -14.55 -10.18 -0.11
C VAL A 577 -15.17 -11.53 0.24
N GLY A 578 -14.84 -12.56 -0.52
CA GLY A 578 -15.42 -13.88 -0.34
C GLY A 578 -16.94 -13.88 -0.42
N GLY A 579 -17.52 -13.12 -1.34
CA GLY A 579 -18.97 -12.97 -1.54
C GLY A 579 -19.69 -12.10 -0.51
N ARG A 580 -18.98 -11.59 0.50
CA ARG A 580 -19.54 -10.68 1.50
C ARG A 580 -19.30 -9.23 1.05
N VAL A 581 -20.34 -8.41 1.01
CA VAL A 581 -20.23 -6.98 0.77
C VAL A 581 -19.51 -6.33 1.94
N VAL A 582 -18.38 -5.67 1.67
CA VAL A 582 -17.56 -4.95 2.66
C VAL A 582 -17.58 -3.44 2.44
N HIS A 583 -17.95 -3.01 1.24
CA HIS A 583 -18.22 -1.62 0.91
C HIS A 583 -19.39 -1.53 -0.07
N ASP A 584 -20.31 -0.61 0.17
CA ASP A 584 -21.43 -0.24 -0.70
C ASP A 584 -21.64 1.28 -0.65
N ALA A 585 -21.24 1.96 -1.71
CA ALA A 585 -21.30 3.42 -1.81
C ALA A 585 -22.76 3.96 -1.75
N GLU A 586 -23.73 3.19 -2.24
CA GLU A 586 -25.15 3.61 -2.22
C GLU A 586 -25.75 3.51 -0.81
N SER A 587 -25.35 2.49 -0.03
CA SER A 587 -25.75 2.36 1.39
C SER A 587 -25.06 3.38 2.29
N ALA A 588 -23.82 3.78 1.96
CA ALA A 588 -23.08 4.79 2.68
C ALA A 588 -23.67 6.19 2.50
N SER A 589 -24.13 6.53 1.27
CA SER A 589 -24.77 7.82 0.98
C SER A 589 -26.13 7.97 1.67
N GLY A 590 -26.88 6.89 1.86
CA GLY A 590 -28.14 6.89 2.63
C GLY A 590 -27.96 7.05 4.16
N ARG A 591 -26.80 6.71 4.70
CA ARG A 591 -26.48 6.85 6.13
C ARG A 591 -25.68 8.11 6.47
N SER A 592 -25.15 8.81 5.48
CA SER A 592 -24.38 10.06 5.65
C SER A 592 -25.25 11.28 6.00
N ALA A 593 -26.57 11.11 6.10
CA ALA A 593 -27.43 12.13 6.75
C ALA A 593 -27.23 12.22 8.27
N SER A 594 -26.43 11.34 8.87
CA SER A 594 -25.97 11.39 10.25
C SER A 594 -24.44 11.48 10.31
N ALA A 595 -23.96 12.73 10.34
CA ALA A 595 -22.72 13.24 10.89
C ALA A 595 -21.37 12.53 10.57
N GLY A 596 -20.52 13.17 9.81
CA GLY A 596 -19.07 13.22 10.07
C GLY A 596 -18.16 12.34 9.24
N LEU A 597 -18.61 11.29 8.51
CA LEU A 597 -17.74 10.43 7.70
C LEU A 597 -17.52 10.93 6.26
N ALA A 598 -18.34 11.83 5.78
CA ALA A 598 -18.18 12.46 4.46
C ALA A 598 -17.02 13.49 4.41
N ARG A 599 -16.49 13.92 5.56
CA ARG A 599 -15.30 14.81 5.61
C ARG A 599 -13.96 14.07 5.52
N ALA A 600 -13.96 12.76 5.71
CA ALA A 600 -12.75 11.95 5.56
C ALA A 600 -12.64 11.29 4.18
N ALA A 601 -13.71 11.30 3.38
CA ALA A 601 -13.71 10.76 2.01
C ALA A 601 -13.60 11.85 0.93
N SER A 602 -13.86 13.10 1.27
CA SER A 602 -13.38 14.25 0.54
C SER A 602 -12.05 14.61 1.19
N ALA A 603 -10.92 14.11 0.65
CA ALA A 603 -9.70 14.86 0.75
C ALA A 603 -10.10 16.31 0.44
N PRO A 604 -9.73 17.30 1.27
CA PRO A 604 -9.96 18.68 0.91
C PRO A 604 -9.43 18.81 -0.51
N ARG A 605 -10.26 19.35 -1.41
CA ARG A 605 -9.75 19.84 -2.69
C ARG A 605 -8.50 20.59 -2.29
N PRO A 606 -7.32 20.30 -2.90
CA PRO A 606 -6.10 20.97 -2.53
C PRO A 606 -6.48 22.44 -2.43
N SER A 607 -6.25 23.05 -1.28
CA SER A 607 -6.41 24.49 -1.16
C SER A 607 -5.64 25.04 -2.35
N THR A 608 -6.06 26.13 -2.92
CA THR A 608 -5.37 26.81 -4.03
C THR A 608 -3.87 26.99 -3.76
N TYR A 609 -3.44 26.73 -2.55
CA TYR A 609 -2.05 26.70 -2.06
C TYR A 609 -1.27 25.45 -2.51
N ALA A 610 -1.85 24.25 -2.48
CA ALA A 610 -1.20 23.02 -2.95
C ALA A 610 -1.06 22.98 -4.48
N ALA A 611 -1.87 23.76 -5.21
CA ALA A 611 -1.76 23.89 -6.67
C ALA A 611 -0.60 24.78 -7.13
N VAL A 612 -0.01 25.57 -6.25
CA VAL A 612 1.10 26.51 -6.60
C VAL A 612 2.46 25.93 -6.24
N HIS A 613 2.53 24.97 -5.29
CA HIS A 613 3.81 24.46 -4.77
C HIS A 613 3.75 22.93 -4.60
N GLY A 614 3.70 22.19 -5.69
CA GLY A 614 3.53 20.73 -5.75
C GLY A 614 4.71 19.90 -5.22
N GLY A 615 5.12 20.09 -3.95
CA GLY A 615 6.07 19.20 -3.28
C GLY A 615 5.35 18.08 -2.54
N ARG A 616 5.49 16.84 -2.98
CA ARG A 616 5.01 15.66 -2.27
C ARG A 616 6.16 14.84 -1.71
N HIS A 617 6.01 14.45 -0.47
CA HIS A 617 6.95 13.63 0.24
C HIS A 617 6.81 12.16 -0.15
N ARG A 618 7.94 11.56 -0.54
CA ARG A 618 8.16 10.14 -0.71
C ARG A 618 9.35 9.72 0.13
N ALA A 619 9.22 9.77 1.42
CA ALA A 619 10.21 9.09 2.23
C ALA A 619 9.73 7.68 2.49
N CYS A 620 10.56 6.69 2.20
CA CYS A 620 10.31 5.33 2.64
C CYS A 620 10.48 5.30 4.16
N GLY A 621 9.38 5.48 4.90
CA GLY A 621 9.35 5.37 6.37
C GLY A 621 9.70 3.97 6.89
N CYS A 622 10.32 3.16 6.03
CA CYS A 622 10.65 1.76 6.32
C CYS A 622 12.02 1.58 6.99
N ALA A 623 12.81 2.64 7.18
CA ALA A 623 14.18 2.48 7.66
C ALA A 623 14.37 2.71 9.16
N ALA A 624 13.35 3.14 9.89
CA ALA A 624 13.50 3.39 11.32
C ALA A 624 12.55 2.52 12.14
N HIS A 625 13.05 1.42 12.64
CA HIS A 625 12.77 0.78 13.96
C HIS A 625 13.53 -0.54 14.10
#